data_bf4bc36a8fd5a14ab318cb49850bd2b3
#
_entry.id   bf4bc36a8fd5a14ab318cb49850bd2b3
#
_cell.length_a   1.000
_cell.length_b   1.000
_cell.length_c   1.000
_cell.angle_alpha   90.00
_cell.angle_beta   90.00
_cell.angle_gamma   90.00
#
_symmetry.space_group_name_H-M   'P 1'
#
loop_
_entity.id
_entity.type
_entity.pdbx_description
1 polymer ?
#
loop_
_entity_poly.entity_id
_entity_poly.type
_entity_poly.pdbx_seq_one_letter_code
_entity_poly.pdbx_strand_id
1 'polypeptide(L)'
;EIKRLKLSKYIKLLGQNDNILQVMNGIDIYVQSSSYGEGFPNVVAESMACGTPCIVTDVGDASFIVGKTGWVVPPNSPNKLAQAIEKALYEIGTKKWSKRCNKARSRMREKFDISKMLKSYNKLWYQVHKKK
;
A
#
# COMPACT_ATOMS: atom_id res chain seq x y z
N GLU A 1 1.83 13.84 -20.70
CA GLU A 1 0.81 12.79 -20.88
C GLU A 1 -0.56 13.27 -20.41
N ILE A 2 -0.70 13.82 -19.19
CA ILE A 2 -1.97 14.32 -18.61
C ILE A 2 -2.66 15.31 -19.56
N LYS A 3 -1.91 16.28 -20.11
CA LYS A 3 -2.43 17.25 -21.08
C LYS A 3 -2.85 16.59 -22.40
N ARG A 4 -2.02 15.66 -22.90
CA ARG A 4 -2.28 14.91 -24.14
C ARG A 4 -3.58 14.12 -24.06
N LEU A 5 -3.84 13.51 -22.91
CA LEU A 5 -5.05 12.72 -22.64
C LEU A 5 -6.24 13.56 -22.15
N LYS A 6 -6.11 14.89 -22.09
CA LYS A 6 -7.15 15.82 -21.61
C LYS A 6 -7.65 15.52 -20.19
N LEU A 7 -6.77 14.98 -19.33
CA LEU A 7 -7.09 14.55 -17.96
C LEU A 7 -6.84 15.64 -16.90
N SER A 8 -6.45 16.85 -17.27
CA SER A 8 -6.07 17.92 -16.32
C SER A 8 -7.18 18.31 -15.33
N LYS A 9 -8.44 18.05 -15.65
CA LYS A 9 -9.57 18.29 -14.73
C LYS A 9 -9.68 17.24 -13.63
N TYR A 10 -9.10 16.05 -13.84
CA TYR A 10 -9.24 14.88 -12.96
C TYR A 10 -7.96 14.54 -12.21
N ILE A 11 -6.82 15.06 -12.67
CA ILE A 11 -5.51 14.74 -12.10
C ILE A 11 -4.87 16.00 -11.54
N LYS A 12 -4.54 15.97 -10.25
CA LYS A 12 -3.81 17.03 -9.55
C LYS A 12 -2.42 16.52 -9.19
N LEU A 13 -1.39 17.19 -9.66
CA LEU A 13 -0.01 16.95 -9.24
C LEU A 13 0.26 17.75 -7.96
N LEU A 14 0.48 17.05 -6.86
CA LEU A 14 0.70 17.70 -5.57
C LEU A 14 2.13 18.19 -5.37
N GLY A 15 3.10 17.65 -6.15
CA GLY A 15 4.52 17.91 -5.92
C GLY A 15 5.00 17.30 -4.61
N GLN A 16 6.13 17.81 -4.11
CA GLN A 16 6.62 17.45 -2.78
C GLN A 16 5.66 17.97 -1.72
N ASN A 17 5.31 17.12 -0.77
CA ASN A 17 4.37 17.45 0.30
C ASN A 17 4.88 16.90 1.62
N ASP A 18 5.17 17.79 2.55
CA ASP A 18 5.68 17.43 3.88
C ASP A 18 4.58 16.88 4.81
N ASN A 19 3.32 16.98 4.38
CA ASN A 19 2.15 16.55 5.13
C ASN A 19 1.49 15.30 4.53
N ILE A 20 2.32 14.32 4.18
CA ILE A 20 1.89 13.09 3.51
C ILE A 20 0.82 12.32 4.30
N LEU A 21 0.87 12.39 5.63
CA LEU A 21 -0.11 11.76 6.50
C LEU A 21 -1.53 12.30 6.27
N GLN A 22 -1.68 13.61 6.07
CA GLN A 22 -2.98 14.21 5.74
C GLN A 22 -3.47 13.74 4.37
N VAL A 23 -2.57 13.67 3.39
CA VAL A 23 -2.90 13.16 2.06
C VAL A 23 -3.41 11.73 2.16
N MET A 24 -2.71 10.86 2.90
CA MET A 24 -3.10 9.45 3.04
C MET A 24 -4.41 9.24 3.81
N ASN A 25 -4.71 10.10 4.77
CA ASN A 25 -6.01 10.07 5.44
C ASN A 25 -7.15 10.67 4.60
N GLY A 26 -6.83 11.47 3.57
CA GLY A 26 -7.81 12.12 2.70
C GLY A 26 -8.15 11.35 1.42
N ILE A 27 -7.45 10.26 1.11
CA ILE A 27 -7.71 9.46 -0.08
C ILE A 27 -8.44 8.16 0.26
N ASP A 28 -9.29 7.71 -0.65
CA ASP A 28 -10.01 6.44 -0.49
C ASP A 28 -9.15 5.24 -0.87
N ILE A 29 -8.37 5.34 -1.93
CA ILE A 29 -7.56 4.26 -2.47
C ILE A 29 -6.15 4.76 -2.74
N TYR A 30 -5.15 4.02 -2.31
CA TYR A 30 -3.76 4.22 -2.74
C TYR A 30 -3.42 3.27 -3.88
N VAL A 31 -2.82 3.78 -4.95
CA VAL A 31 -2.41 2.98 -6.12
C VAL A 31 -0.91 3.11 -6.34
N GLN A 32 -0.19 1.99 -6.35
CA GLN A 32 1.22 1.93 -6.73
C GLN A 32 1.40 1.07 -7.98
N SER A 33 1.90 1.67 -9.04
CA SER A 33 2.04 1.04 -10.36
C SER A 33 3.50 0.80 -10.75
N SER A 34 4.37 0.52 -9.80
CA SER A 34 5.80 0.29 -10.03
C SER A 34 6.02 -0.88 -10.98
N SER A 35 6.93 -0.72 -11.93
CA SER A 35 7.30 -1.79 -12.87
C SER A 35 8.46 -2.62 -12.35
N TYR A 36 9.33 -2.02 -11.51
CA TYR A 36 10.53 -2.63 -10.91
C TYR A 36 11.06 -1.72 -9.79
N GLY A 37 12.12 -2.16 -9.10
CA GLY A 37 12.91 -1.30 -8.20
C GLY A 37 12.33 -1.10 -6.80
N GLU A 38 11.29 -1.83 -6.41
CA GLU A 38 10.77 -1.79 -5.05
C GLU A 38 11.48 -2.82 -4.16
N GLY A 39 11.81 -2.42 -2.93
CA GLY A 39 12.12 -3.32 -1.84
C GLY A 39 10.88 -3.50 -0.96
N PHE A 40 10.88 -2.89 0.23
CA PHE A 40 9.72 -2.76 1.09
C PHE A 40 9.10 -1.37 0.88
N PRO A 41 8.03 -1.22 0.10
CA PRO A 41 7.42 0.09 -0.17
C PRO A 41 6.71 0.65 1.06
N ASN A 42 7.41 1.50 1.81
CA ASN A 42 6.88 2.12 3.04
C ASN A 42 5.56 2.84 2.81
N VAL A 43 5.40 3.50 1.67
CA VAL A 43 4.19 4.27 1.32
C VAL A 43 2.94 3.38 1.32
N VAL A 44 3.06 2.11 0.90
CA VAL A 44 1.97 1.12 0.96
C VAL A 44 1.62 0.83 2.42
N ALA A 45 2.62 0.58 3.25
CA ALA A 45 2.41 0.30 4.67
C ALA A 45 1.79 1.51 5.41
N GLU A 46 2.27 2.71 5.12
CA GLU A 46 1.75 3.98 5.67
C GLU A 46 0.29 4.21 5.28
N SER A 47 -0.06 4.04 4.01
CA SER A 47 -1.46 4.11 3.54
C SER A 47 -2.34 3.12 4.27
N MET A 48 -1.91 1.87 4.38
CA MET A 48 -2.66 0.84 5.10
C MET A 48 -2.78 1.12 6.60
N ALA A 49 -1.77 1.74 7.21
CA ALA A 49 -1.84 2.18 8.61
C ALA A 49 -2.88 3.28 8.83
N CYS A 50 -3.08 4.16 7.83
CA CYS A 50 -4.18 5.12 7.80
C CYS A 50 -5.55 4.45 7.58
N GLY A 51 -5.58 3.17 7.22
CA GLY A 51 -6.79 2.43 6.90
C GLY A 51 -7.20 2.54 5.43
N THR A 52 -6.32 3.07 4.57
CA THR A 52 -6.54 3.21 3.14
C THR A 52 -6.16 1.92 2.42
N PRO A 53 -7.11 1.23 1.75
CA PRO A 53 -6.81 0.05 0.97
C PRO A 53 -5.90 0.37 -0.22
N CYS A 54 -5.01 -0.57 -0.54
CA CYS A 54 -4.02 -0.38 -1.58
C CYS A 54 -4.27 -1.29 -2.78
N ILE A 55 -4.01 -0.76 -3.97
CA ILE A 55 -3.87 -1.51 -5.22
C ILE A 55 -2.42 -1.41 -5.62
N VAL A 56 -1.72 -2.53 -5.76
CA VAL A 56 -0.29 -2.54 -6.03
C VAL A 56 0.05 -3.49 -7.17
N THR A 57 1.10 -3.18 -7.88
CA THR A 57 1.77 -4.16 -8.75
C THR A 57 2.59 -5.12 -7.90
N ASP A 58 2.73 -6.37 -8.34
CA ASP A 58 3.51 -7.40 -7.66
C ASP A 58 5.01 -7.18 -7.91
N VAL A 59 5.56 -6.20 -7.19
CA VAL A 59 6.98 -5.80 -7.26
C VAL A 59 7.52 -5.66 -5.84
N GLY A 60 8.68 -6.24 -5.56
CA GLY A 60 9.26 -6.28 -4.22
C GLY A 60 8.29 -6.91 -3.21
N ASP A 61 8.23 -6.34 -2.02
CA ASP A 61 7.36 -6.82 -0.93
C ASP A 61 5.94 -6.24 -0.97
N ALA A 62 5.53 -5.54 -2.05
CA ALA A 62 4.22 -4.90 -2.13
C ALA A 62 3.07 -5.89 -1.92
N SER A 63 3.12 -7.06 -2.57
CA SER A 63 2.12 -8.12 -2.41
C SER A 63 2.11 -8.70 -1.00
N PHE A 64 3.29 -8.87 -0.39
CA PHE A 64 3.44 -9.31 1.00
C PHE A 64 2.84 -8.31 1.98
N ILE A 65 3.06 -7.01 1.79
CA ILE A 65 2.51 -5.95 2.65
C ILE A 65 0.98 -5.93 2.56
N VAL A 66 0.43 -5.90 1.33
CA VAL A 66 -1.01 -5.82 1.09
C VAL A 66 -1.75 -7.09 1.51
N GLY A 67 -1.17 -8.27 1.21
CA GLY A 67 -1.80 -9.55 1.50
C GLY A 67 -3.22 -9.66 0.91
N LYS A 68 -4.19 -10.04 1.74
CA LYS A 68 -5.61 -10.18 1.34
C LYS A 68 -6.46 -8.93 1.61
N THR A 69 -5.84 -7.79 1.95
CA THR A 69 -6.57 -6.57 2.35
C THR A 69 -6.75 -5.55 1.22
N GLY A 70 -6.06 -5.73 0.10
CA GLY A 70 -6.16 -4.89 -1.09
C GLY A 70 -6.16 -5.72 -2.37
N TRP A 71 -5.61 -5.18 -3.43
CA TRP A 71 -5.51 -5.82 -4.74
C TRP A 71 -4.06 -5.83 -5.21
N VAL A 72 -3.64 -6.96 -5.74
CA VAL A 72 -2.31 -7.16 -6.32
C VAL A 72 -2.49 -7.53 -7.78
N VAL A 73 -1.77 -6.85 -8.66
CA VAL A 73 -1.81 -7.06 -10.11
C VAL A 73 -0.40 -7.27 -10.65
N PRO A 74 -0.23 -7.97 -11.77
CA PRO A 74 1.08 -8.08 -12.40
C PRO A 74 1.63 -6.71 -12.82
N PRO A 75 2.96 -6.48 -12.75
CA PRO A 75 3.57 -5.28 -13.32
C PRO A 75 3.35 -5.21 -14.84
N ASN A 76 3.51 -4.03 -15.40
CA ASN A 76 3.33 -3.76 -16.83
C ASN A 76 1.97 -4.21 -17.41
N SER A 77 0.93 -4.22 -16.58
CA SER A 77 -0.41 -4.69 -16.94
C SER A 77 -1.48 -3.61 -16.69
N PRO A 78 -1.51 -2.50 -17.49
CA PRO A 78 -2.39 -1.37 -17.24
C PRO A 78 -3.88 -1.75 -17.23
N ASN A 79 -4.30 -2.69 -18.08
CA ASN A 79 -5.69 -3.17 -18.09
C ASN A 79 -6.07 -3.89 -16.79
N LYS A 80 -5.17 -4.70 -16.22
CA LYS A 80 -5.43 -5.35 -14.92
C LYS A 80 -5.44 -4.35 -13.77
N LEU A 81 -4.59 -3.33 -13.84
CA LEU A 81 -4.59 -2.24 -12.87
C LEU A 81 -5.91 -1.46 -12.92
N ALA A 82 -6.38 -1.09 -14.11
CA ALA A 82 -7.67 -0.42 -14.31
C ALA A 82 -8.83 -1.25 -13.75
N GLN A 83 -8.89 -2.54 -14.07
CA GLN A 83 -9.91 -3.46 -13.52
C GLN A 83 -9.87 -3.57 -11.99
N ALA A 84 -8.67 -3.53 -11.39
CA ALA A 84 -8.55 -3.53 -9.94
C ALA A 84 -9.06 -2.21 -9.31
N ILE A 85 -8.79 -1.08 -9.96
CA ILE A 85 -9.32 0.23 -9.55
C ILE A 85 -10.86 0.23 -9.64
N GLU A 86 -11.42 -0.23 -10.75
CA GLU A 86 -12.87 -0.33 -10.93
C GLU A 86 -13.51 -1.19 -9.83
N LYS A 87 -12.95 -2.36 -9.55
CA LYS A 87 -13.44 -3.23 -8.46
C LYS A 87 -13.40 -2.53 -7.10
N ALA A 88 -12.35 -1.77 -6.83
CA ALA A 88 -12.22 -1.01 -5.59
C ALA A 88 -13.27 0.10 -5.51
N LEU A 89 -13.50 0.84 -6.59
CA LEU A 89 -14.50 1.89 -6.67
C LEU A 89 -15.92 1.37 -6.39
N TYR A 90 -16.27 0.18 -6.91
CA TYR A 90 -17.56 -0.46 -6.63
C TYR A 90 -17.74 -0.89 -5.16
N GLU A 91 -16.65 -1.05 -4.41
CA GLU A 91 -16.73 -1.40 -2.99
C GLU A 91 -16.90 -0.16 -2.09
N ILE A 92 -16.51 1.04 -2.53
CA ILE A 92 -16.57 2.27 -1.72
C ILE A 92 -18.00 2.51 -1.22
N GLY A 93 -18.14 2.91 0.04
CA GLY A 93 -19.43 3.15 0.68
C GLY A 93 -20.16 1.89 1.16
N THR A 94 -19.67 0.69 0.85
CA THR A 94 -20.28 -0.57 1.29
C THR A 94 -19.73 -1.07 2.63
N LYS A 95 -20.46 -1.97 3.29
CA LYS A 95 -19.96 -2.68 4.49
C LYS A 95 -18.67 -3.47 4.19
N LYS A 96 -18.51 -3.93 2.95
CA LYS A 96 -17.30 -4.65 2.51
C LYS A 96 -16.09 -3.72 2.48
N TRP A 97 -16.28 -2.48 2.04
CA TRP A 97 -15.27 -1.42 2.06
C TRP A 97 -14.79 -1.14 3.48
N SER A 98 -15.70 -0.83 4.39
CA SER A 98 -15.36 -0.54 5.80
C SER A 98 -14.59 -1.71 6.44
N LYS A 99 -14.99 -2.95 6.15
CA LYS A 99 -14.28 -4.14 6.61
C LYS A 99 -12.87 -4.24 6.02
N ARG A 100 -12.68 -3.83 4.76
CA ARG A 100 -11.38 -3.81 4.09
C ARG A 100 -10.45 -2.78 4.72
N CYS A 101 -10.92 -1.55 4.94
CA CYS A 101 -10.17 -0.49 5.61
C CYS A 101 -9.68 -0.92 7.01
N ASN A 102 -10.60 -1.48 7.80
CA ASN A 102 -10.25 -1.99 9.13
C ASN A 102 -9.22 -3.12 9.07
N LYS A 103 -9.35 -4.06 8.14
CA LYS A 103 -8.39 -5.15 7.95
C LYS A 103 -7.02 -4.64 7.52
N ALA A 104 -6.94 -3.63 6.65
CA ALA A 104 -5.68 -3.01 6.24
C ALA A 104 -4.96 -2.45 7.46
N ARG A 105 -5.64 -1.64 8.27
CA ARG A 105 -5.08 -1.05 9.50
C ARG A 105 -4.67 -2.12 10.53
N SER A 106 -5.53 -3.11 10.78
CA SER A 106 -5.22 -4.20 11.70
C SER A 106 -3.99 -4.99 11.27
N ARG A 107 -3.87 -5.27 9.96
CA ARG A 107 -2.70 -5.96 9.41
C ARG A 107 -1.39 -5.22 9.71
N MET A 108 -1.38 -3.88 9.62
CA MET A 108 -0.18 -3.10 9.94
C MET A 108 0.20 -3.25 11.42
N ARG A 109 -0.75 -3.11 12.32
CA ARG A 109 -0.53 -3.31 13.77
C ARG A 109 -0.07 -4.74 14.10
N GLU A 110 -0.68 -5.74 13.45
CA GLU A 110 -0.42 -7.15 13.75
C GLU A 110 0.86 -7.69 13.12
N LYS A 111 1.28 -7.19 11.98
CA LYS A 111 2.39 -7.77 11.21
C LYS A 111 3.61 -6.87 11.12
N PHE A 112 3.42 -5.56 11.06
CA PHE A 112 4.45 -4.59 10.69
C PHE A 112 4.72 -3.54 11.79
N ASP A 113 4.24 -3.77 13.01
CA ASP A 113 4.55 -2.91 14.15
C ASP A 113 6.05 -2.95 14.45
N ILE A 114 6.64 -1.77 14.73
CA ILE A 114 8.07 -1.60 14.97
C ILE A 114 8.58 -2.47 16.12
N SER A 115 7.75 -2.70 17.13
CA SER A 115 8.11 -3.55 18.28
C SER A 115 8.36 -5.01 17.87
N LYS A 116 7.65 -5.50 16.83
CA LYS A 116 7.86 -6.83 16.28
C LYS A 116 9.14 -6.92 15.48
N MET A 117 9.44 -5.90 14.71
CA MET A 117 10.71 -5.78 14.00
C MET A 117 11.88 -5.83 15.00
N LEU A 118 11.85 -4.99 16.04
CA LEU A 118 12.87 -4.94 17.07
C LEU A 118 13.04 -6.30 17.78
N LYS A 119 11.94 -6.97 18.14
CA LYS A 119 12.00 -8.30 18.73
C LYS A 119 12.66 -9.32 17.80
N SER A 120 12.38 -9.27 16.50
CA SER A 120 12.96 -10.16 15.51
C SER A 120 14.46 -9.93 15.34
N TYR A 121 14.90 -8.68 15.27
CA TYR A 121 16.32 -8.31 15.24
C TYR A 121 17.06 -8.75 16.50
N ASN A 122 16.51 -8.46 17.66
CA ASN A 122 17.11 -8.88 18.94
C ASN A 122 17.26 -10.40 19.01
N LYS A 123 16.21 -11.15 18.62
CA LYS A 123 16.29 -12.62 18.59
C LYS A 123 17.42 -13.12 17.68
N LEU A 124 17.56 -12.53 16.49
CA LEU A 124 18.61 -12.89 15.55
C LEU A 124 19.99 -12.59 16.13
N TRP A 125 20.20 -11.41 16.69
CA TRP A 125 21.46 -11.02 17.31
C TRP A 125 21.87 -11.95 18.46
N TYR A 126 20.94 -12.30 19.35
CA TYR A 126 21.19 -13.26 20.41
C TYR A 126 21.58 -14.65 19.88
N GLN A 127 20.96 -15.10 18.79
CA GLN A 127 21.31 -16.39 18.16
C GLN A 127 22.73 -16.38 17.56
N VAL A 128 23.13 -15.28 16.93
CA VAL A 128 24.48 -15.14 16.36
C VAL A 128 25.53 -15.05 17.47
N HIS A 129 25.23 -14.31 18.54
CA HIS A 129 26.18 -14.14 19.66
C HIS A 129 26.43 -15.42 20.46
N LYS A 130 25.44 -16.29 20.60
CA LYS A 130 25.58 -17.60 21.27
C LYS A 130 26.35 -18.66 20.46
N LYS A 131 26.62 -18.39 19.17
CA LYS A 131 27.39 -19.31 18.30
C LYS A 131 28.89 -19.00 18.28
N LYS A 132 29.33 -17.98 19.01
CA LYS A 132 30.74 -17.67 19.32
C LYS A 132 31.06 -18.16 20.72
#